data_5ad83e36db6573fbfead5f87ff6a47a4
#
_entry.id   5ad83e36db6573fbfead5f87ff6a47a4
#
_cell.length_a   1.000
_cell.length_b   1.000
_cell.length_c   1.000
_cell.angle_alpha   90.00
_cell.angle_beta   90.00
_cell.angle_gamma   90.00
#
_symmetry.space_group_name_H-M   'P 1'
#
loop_
_entity.id
_entity.type
_entity.pdbx_description
1 polymer ?
#
loop_
_entity_poly.entity_id
_entity_poly.type
_entity_poly.pdbx_seq_one_letter_code
_entity_poly.pdbx_strand_id
1 'polypeptide(L)'
;MKTFALALAATLATCGGAFAAPVDPLYSSFIVFGDSLSDDGNLFTSAGQPTAPYFDGRFSNGPVWAETVADRFAISENFAFGGAGAATDGDGVPDFGAQVSGYLASPLATVAGPRPLASVWFGANDLFAGIATGTVPEAIEMAMTAIASGVAALQAGGVSDFMLFELPDLGDTPLYNLIFPPASSGASAASAAFNVALSGLADGLADRGANVSLVRTSALFDDLLNDPMAYGLSEATLPCLFLNRNADVQAAATATAEALSQPLVCDADTAQERVFFDLVHPNAAVHAALAENVLTELETMSVSPVPVPASLPLALAALATFGLVRRRVAR
;
A
#
# COMPACT_ATOMS: atom_id res chain seq x y z
N MET A 1 60.00 39.28 25.40
CA MET A 1 59.48 38.42 24.30
C MET A 1 58.46 37.47 24.89
N LYS A 2 57.16 37.69 24.68
CA LYS A 2 56.06 36.85 25.16
C LYS A 2 55.45 36.16 23.98
N THR A 3 55.62 34.87 23.88
CA THR A 3 55.03 33.98 22.84
C THR A 3 53.59 33.65 23.21
N PHE A 4 52.63 34.11 22.39
CA PHE A 4 51.25 33.67 22.44
C PHE A 4 51.10 32.40 21.65
N ALA A 5 50.65 31.32 22.31
CA ALA A 5 50.24 30.08 21.67
C ALA A 5 48.73 30.19 21.36
N LEU A 6 48.38 30.14 20.07
CA LEU A 6 47.01 30.07 19.60
C LEU A 6 46.56 28.61 19.57
N ALA A 7 45.62 28.25 20.43
CA ALA A 7 44.96 26.92 20.41
C ALA A 7 43.80 26.96 19.41
N LEU A 8 43.92 26.20 18.31
CA LEU A 8 42.88 26.01 17.32
C LEU A 8 41.98 24.84 17.78
N ALA A 9 40.79 25.13 18.29
CA ALA A 9 39.80 24.14 18.62
C ALA A 9 39.06 23.75 17.34
N ALA A 10 39.31 22.54 16.82
CA ALA A 10 38.56 21.93 15.73
C ALA A 10 37.26 21.35 16.30
N THR A 11 36.14 22.00 16.05
CA THR A 11 34.79 21.42 16.26
C THR A 11 34.50 20.42 15.18
N LEU A 12 34.59 19.11 15.49
CA LEU A 12 34.02 18.07 14.68
C LEU A 12 32.49 18.17 14.77
N ALA A 13 31.85 18.70 13.72
CA ALA A 13 30.42 18.54 13.51
C ALA A 13 30.17 17.08 13.12
N THR A 14 29.72 16.26 14.08
CA THR A 14 29.16 14.96 13.79
C THR A 14 27.82 15.18 13.11
N CYS A 15 27.76 14.98 11.80
CA CYS A 15 26.50 14.73 11.11
C CYS A 15 25.93 13.43 11.68
N GLY A 16 25.17 13.51 12.76
CA GLY A 16 24.31 12.43 13.18
C GLY A 16 23.26 12.24 12.10
N GLY A 17 23.35 11.16 11.34
CA GLY A 17 22.24 10.69 10.52
C GLY A 17 21.03 10.56 11.44
N ALA A 18 19.96 11.27 11.14
CA ALA A 18 18.68 11.04 11.80
C ALA A 18 18.22 9.63 11.39
N PHE A 19 18.58 8.63 12.18
CA PHE A 19 17.85 7.37 12.13
C PHE A 19 16.43 7.70 12.54
N ALA A 20 15.48 7.58 11.63
CA ALA A 20 14.08 7.66 11.96
C ALA A 20 13.84 6.66 13.10
N ALA A 21 13.28 7.14 14.21
CA ALA A 21 12.92 6.27 15.32
C ALA A 21 12.00 5.16 14.75
N PRO A 22 12.18 3.89 15.18
CA PRO A 22 11.21 2.86 14.82
C PRO A 22 9.82 3.36 15.20
N VAL A 23 8.82 3.05 14.35
CA VAL A 23 7.42 3.31 14.69
C VAL A 23 7.18 2.69 16.06
N ASP A 24 6.48 3.42 16.94
CA ASP A 24 6.05 2.94 18.24
C ASP A 24 5.58 1.47 18.13
N PRO A 25 5.96 0.58 19.05
CA PRO A 25 5.72 -0.85 18.98
C PRO A 25 4.23 -1.25 19.08
N LEU A 26 3.33 -0.42 18.54
CA LEU A 26 1.91 -0.74 18.46
C LEU A 26 1.68 -2.00 17.64
N TYR A 27 2.44 -2.15 16.55
CA TYR A 27 2.36 -3.30 15.65
C TYR A 27 3.65 -4.13 15.71
N SER A 28 3.50 -5.45 15.74
CA SER A 28 4.62 -6.38 15.87
C SER A 28 5.28 -6.71 14.54
N SER A 29 4.53 -6.57 13.44
CA SER A 29 5.01 -6.84 12.08
C SER A 29 4.15 -6.12 11.04
N PHE A 30 4.68 -6.01 9.82
CA PHE A 30 3.99 -5.46 8.66
C PHE A 30 3.96 -6.48 7.53
N ILE A 31 2.77 -6.81 7.04
CA ILE A 31 2.53 -7.83 6.02
C ILE A 31 1.85 -7.15 4.85
N VAL A 32 2.46 -7.25 3.67
CA VAL A 32 1.99 -6.58 2.46
C VAL A 32 1.32 -7.57 1.52
N PHE A 33 0.07 -7.29 1.14
CA PHE A 33 -0.66 -7.96 0.08
C PHE A 33 -1.07 -6.93 -0.97
N GLY A 34 -0.87 -7.24 -2.23
CA GLY A 34 -1.17 -6.29 -3.28
C GLY A 34 -0.80 -6.78 -4.69
N ASP A 35 -0.86 -5.83 -5.59
CA ASP A 35 -0.51 -5.96 -6.99
C ASP A 35 0.82 -5.26 -7.33
N SER A 36 0.98 -4.82 -8.58
CA SER A 36 2.18 -4.12 -9.07
C SER A 36 2.53 -2.83 -8.31
N LEU A 37 1.55 -2.18 -7.65
CA LEU A 37 1.78 -0.98 -6.86
C LEU A 37 2.53 -1.29 -5.54
N SER A 38 2.55 -2.55 -5.12
CA SER A 38 3.16 -3.00 -3.86
C SER A 38 4.24 -4.06 -4.06
N ASP A 39 4.37 -4.65 -5.26
CA ASP A 39 5.35 -5.70 -5.58
C ASP A 39 6.79 -5.16 -5.50
N ASP A 40 7.59 -5.71 -4.59
CA ASP A 40 8.99 -5.35 -4.38
C ASP A 40 9.97 -6.30 -5.11
N GLY A 41 9.48 -7.01 -6.14
CA GLY A 41 10.25 -7.90 -7.02
C GLY A 41 9.87 -9.38 -6.91
N ASN A 42 8.70 -9.71 -6.36
CA ASN A 42 8.21 -11.09 -6.28
C ASN A 42 7.92 -11.67 -7.67
N LEU A 43 7.24 -10.92 -8.53
CA LEU A 43 7.01 -11.33 -9.92
C LEU A 43 8.33 -11.42 -10.69
N PHE A 44 9.26 -10.50 -10.46
CA PHE A 44 10.58 -10.57 -11.07
C PHE A 44 11.34 -11.83 -10.66
N THR A 45 11.30 -12.17 -9.38
CA THR A 45 11.97 -13.37 -8.85
C THR A 45 11.36 -14.65 -9.43
N SER A 46 10.04 -14.68 -9.63
CA SER A 46 9.33 -15.89 -10.09
C SER A 46 9.28 -16.02 -11.62
N ALA A 47 9.13 -14.90 -12.35
CA ALA A 47 8.87 -14.87 -13.78
C ALA A 47 9.85 -13.99 -14.59
N GLY A 48 10.78 -13.26 -13.93
CA GLY A 48 11.71 -12.36 -14.59
C GLY A 48 11.09 -11.07 -15.13
N GLN A 49 9.92 -10.69 -14.61
CA GLN A 49 9.17 -9.49 -15.02
C GLN A 49 8.88 -8.57 -13.81
N PRO A 50 8.78 -7.25 -14.01
CA PRO A 50 9.15 -6.51 -15.24
C PRO A 50 10.66 -6.44 -15.42
N THR A 51 11.10 -6.34 -16.68
CA THR A 51 12.53 -6.15 -17.01
C THR A 51 12.90 -4.66 -17.04
N ALA A 52 14.21 -4.36 -17.15
CA ALA A 52 14.64 -2.98 -17.40
C ALA A 52 13.82 -2.33 -18.55
N PRO A 53 13.45 -1.06 -18.44
CA PRO A 53 14.02 -0.05 -17.53
C PRO A 53 13.36 0.07 -16.15
N TYR A 54 12.51 -0.86 -15.76
CA TYR A 54 11.95 -0.90 -14.42
C TYR A 54 13.04 -1.21 -13.38
N PHE A 55 12.92 -0.60 -12.20
CA PHE A 55 13.92 -0.71 -11.14
C PHE A 55 13.83 -2.06 -10.44
N ASP A 56 14.82 -2.91 -10.64
CA ASP A 56 15.00 -4.20 -9.91
C ASP A 56 13.70 -5.01 -9.72
N GLY A 57 12.86 -5.07 -10.77
CA GLY A 57 11.61 -5.82 -10.76
C GLY A 57 10.40 -5.12 -10.12
N ARG A 58 10.53 -3.84 -9.72
CA ARG A 58 9.39 -3.02 -9.30
C ARG A 58 8.74 -2.41 -10.53
N PHE A 59 7.42 -2.22 -10.49
CA PHE A 59 6.69 -1.52 -11.56
C PHE A 59 6.84 0.01 -11.43
N SER A 60 8.06 0.47 -11.25
CA SER A 60 8.44 1.87 -11.05
C SER A 60 9.89 2.08 -11.47
N ASN A 61 10.39 3.33 -11.41
CA ASN A 61 11.80 3.68 -11.59
C ASN A 61 12.60 3.71 -10.28
N GLY A 62 12.06 3.18 -9.19
CA GLY A 62 12.70 3.07 -7.88
C GLY A 62 11.88 2.21 -6.92
N PRO A 63 12.20 2.24 -5.62
CA PRO A 63 11.48 1.48 -4.60
C PRO A 63 9.99 1.82 -4.56
N VAL A 64 9.16 0.84 -4.21
CA VAL A 64 7.73 1.04 -3.96
C VAL A 64 7.46 1.49 -2.52
N TRP A 65 6.31 2.07 -2.27
CA TRP A 65 5.90 2.59 -0.96
C TRP A 65 6.04 1.59 0.19
N ALA A 66 5.72 0.33 -0.11
CA ALA A 66 5.71 -0.76 0.86
C ALA A 66 7.09 -1.02 1.47
N GLU A 67 8.17 -0.87 0.68
CA GLU A 67 9.56 -1.02 1.15
C GLU A 67 9.90 0.06 2.18
N THR A 68 9.56 1.33 1.89
CA THR A 68 9.81 2.46 2.81
C THR A 68 9.03 2.31 4.12
N VAL A 69 7.78 1.83 4.05
CA VAL A 69 6.98 1.56 5.25
C VAL A 69 7.55 0.36 6.01
N ALA A 70 7.93 -0.70 5.31
CA ALA A 70 8.52 -1.91 5.91
C ALA A 70 9.78 -1.63 6.73
N ASP A 71 10.59 -0.66 6.33
CA ASP A 71 11.79 -0.23 7.06
C ASP A 71 11.51 0.27 8.49
N ARG A 72 10.25 0.57 8.82
CA ARG A 72 9.82 0.96 10.17
C ARG A 72 9.50 -0.21 11.08
N PHE A 73 9.48 -1.42 10.55
CA PHE A 73 9.12 -2.63 11.28
C PHE A 73 10.32 -3.57 11.42
N ALA A 74 10.45 -4.20 12.59
CA ALA A 74 11.51 -5.20 12.81
C ALA A 74 11.24 -6.50 12.05
N ILE A 75 9.98 -6.77 11.73
CA ILE A 75 9.50 -7.94 10.98
C ILE A 75 8.57 -7.43 9.90
N SER A 76 8.88 -7.72 8.65
CA SER A 76 8.01 -7.43 7.51
C SER A 76 8.20 -8.47 6.42
N GLU A 77 7.16 -8.72 5.64
CA GLU A 77 7.23 -9.56 4.44
C GLU A 77 6.19 -9.08 3.42
N ASN A 78 6.58 -9.12 2.16
CA ASN A 78 5.76 -8.69 1.04
C ASN A 78 5.32 -9.91 0.21
N PHE A 79 4.02 -10.08 0.06
CA PHE A 79 3.38 -11.14 -0.73
C PHE A 79 2.74 -10.59 -2.02
N ALA A 80 2.90 -9.31 -2.33
CA ALA A 80 2.32 -8.69 -3.52
C ALA A 80 2.96 -9.20 -4.81
N PHE A 81 2.16 -9.31 -5.88
CA PHE A 81 2.63 -9.71 -7.20
C PHE A 81 2.06 -8.77 -8.26
N GLY A 82 2.91 -8.30 -9.17
CA GLY A 82 2.48 -7.52 -10.32
C GLY A 82 1.42 -8.26 -11.13
N GLY A 83 0.34 -7.57 -11.49
CA GLY A 83 -0.79 -8.13 -12.23
C GLY A 83 -1.86 -8.80 -11.37
N ALA A 84 -1.61 -9.03 -10.08
CA ALA A 84 -2.55 -9.73 -9.20
C ALA A 84 -3.90 -8.99 -9.08
N GLY A 85 -4.99 -9.74 -9.15
CA GLY A 85 -6.34 -9.29 -8.81
C GLY A 85 -6.69 -9.53 -7.35
N ALA A 86 -7.74 -8.87 -6.87
CA ALA A 86 -8.40 -9.29 -5.65
C ALA A 86 -9.09 -10.65 -5.87
N ALA A 87 -9.83 -10.75 -6.98
CA ALA A 87 -10.48 -11.99 -7.42
C ALA A 87 -9.54 -12.81 -8.29
N THR A 88 -9.69 -14.15 -8.21
CA THR A 88 -8.89 -15.06 -9.03
C THR A 88 -9.39 -15.08 -10.47
N ASP A 89 -8.51 -14.82 -11.43
CA ASP A 89 -8.80 -14.83 -12.87
C ASP A 89 -8.20 -16.03 -13.63
N GLY A 90 -7.27 -16.76 -12.98
CA GLY A 90 -6.68 -17.98 -13.54
C GLY A 90 -5.49 -17.74 -14.47
N ASP A 91 -4.90 -16.57 -14.49
CA ASP A 91 -3.73 -16.21 -15.31
C ASP A 91 -2.42 -16.82 -14.78
N GLY A 92 -2.42 -17.35 -13.56
CA GLY A 92 -1.27 -17.99 -12.91
C GLY A 92 -0.47 -17.04 -12.01
N VAL A 93 -0.83 -15.76 -11.95
CA VAL A 93 -0.31 -14.81 -10.95
C VAL A 93 -0.99 -15.09 -9.61
N PRO A 94 -0.25 -15.04 -8.48
CA PRO A 94 -0.84 -15.22 -7.16
C PRO A 94 -1.76 -14.05 -6.78
N ASP A 95 -3.07 -14.19 -6.99
CA ASP A 95 -4.09 -13.28 -6.53
C ASP A 95 -4.23 -13.26 -5.01
N PHE A 96 -5.01 -12.33 -4.45
CA PHE A 96 -5.09 -12.10 -3.01
C PHE A 96 -5.30 -13.39 -2.19
N GLY A 97 -6.20 -14.28 -2.60
CA GLY A 97 -6.43 -15.56 -1.91
C GLY A 97 -5.20 -16.47 -1.88
N ALA A 98 -4.40 -16.48 -2.97
CA ALA A 98 -3.14 -17.23 -3.04
C ALA A 98 -2.05 -16.57 -2.19
N GLN A 99 -1.94 -15.25 -2.18
CA GLN A 99 -1.03 -14.50 -1.34
C GLN A 99 -1.31 -14.72 0.15
N VAL A 100 -2.59 -14.67 0.56
CA VAL A 100 -3.02 -15.00 1.93
C VAL A 100 -2.66 -16.44 2.30
N SER A 101 -2.87 -17.39 1.39
CA SER A 101 -2.50 -18.78 1.61
C SER A 101 -0.98 -18.95 1.77
N GLY A 102 -0.20 -18.20 0.98
CA GLY A 102 1.26 -18.14 1.09
C GLY A 102 1.71 -17.64 2.46
N TYR A 103 1.15 -16.53 2.92
CA TYR A 103 1.42 -16.00 4.26
C TYR A 103 1.10 -17.00 5.36
N LEU A 104 -0.11 -17.56 5.36
CA LEU A 104 -0.57 -18.50 6.40
C LEU A 104 0.25 -19.79 6.44
N ALA A 105 0.87 -20.18 5.32
CA ALA A 105 1.79 -21.32 5.23
C ALA A 105 3.24 -20.95 5.55
N SER A 106 3.58 -19.67 5.62
CA SER A 106 4.94 -19.19 5.84
C SER A 106 5.34 -19.28 7.33
N PRO A 107 6.65 -19.34 7.64
CA PRO A 107 7.13 -19.22 9.02
C PRO A 107 6.73 -17.89 9.67
N LEU A 108 6.52 -16.82 8.89
CA LEU A 108 6.14 -15.51 9.39
C LEU A 108 4.81 -15.56 10.16
N ALA A 109 3.82 -16.33 9.70
CA ALA A 109 2.54 -16.46 10.40
C ALA A 109 2.69 -16.91 11.86
N THR A 110 3.79 -17.60 12.22
CA THR A 110 4.08 -18.05 13.59
C THR A 110 4.91 -17.05 14.40
N VAL A 111 5.64 -16.14 13.75
CA VAL A 111 6.57 -15.20 14.40
C VAL A 111 6.19 -13.74 14.22
N ALA A 112 5.06 -13.46 13.54
CA ALA A 112 4.56 -12.10 13.29
C ALA A 112 4.27 -11.30 14.57
N GLY A 113 4.21 -12.00 15.71
CA GLY A 113 4.01 -11.38 17.03
C GLY A 113 2.53 -11.18 17.38
N PRO A 114 2.24 -10.43 18.46
CA PRO A 114 0.89 -10.38 19.03
C PRO A 114 -0.06 -9.43 18.29
N ARG A 115 0.44 -8.53 17.45
CA ARG A 115 -0.36 -7.55 16.74
C ARG A 115 0.22 -7.26 15.35
N PRO A 116 0.10 -8.22 14.41
CA PRO A 116 0.50 -7.99 13.03
C PRO A 116 -0.46 -7.01 12.33
N LEU A 117 0.10 -6.14 11.48
CA LEU A 117 -0.64 -5.24 10.60
C LEU A 117 -0.55 -5.76 9.17
N ALA A 118 -1.68 -5.91 8.51
CA ALA A 118 -1.76 -6.27 7.10
C ALA A 118 -2.19 -5.07 6.23
N SER A 119 -1.45 -4.78 5.19
CA SER A 119 -1.89 -3.89 4.11
C SER A 119 -2.49 -4.72 2.97
N VAL A 120 -3.61 -4.24 2.42
CA VAL A 120 -4.36 -4.92 1.35
C VAL A 120 -4.72 -3.88 0.29
N TRP A 121 -4.04 -3.94 -0.86
CA TRP A 121 -4.26 -3.01 -1.97
C TRP A 121 -4.43 -3.75 -3.28
N PHE A 122 -5.67 -3.88 -3.72
CA PHE A 122 -6.11 -4.57 -4.94
C PHE A 122 -7.28 -3.85 -5.58
N GLY A 123 -7.61 -4.25 -6.78
CA GLY A 123 -8.82 -3.86 -7.49
C GLY A 123 -8.55 -3.20 -8.82
N ALA A 124 -7.38 -2.61 -9.03
CA ALA A 124 -7.04 -1.99 -10.30
C ALA A 124 -7.08 -3.00 -11.46
N ASN A 125 -6.48 -4.18 -11.28
CA ASN A 125 -6.47 -5.25 -12.30
C ASN A 125 -7.87 -5.83 -12.53
N ASP A 126 -8.66 -6.02 -11.47
CA ASP A 126 -10.07 -6.44 -11.59
C ASP A 126 -10.87 -5.43 -12.42
N LEU A 127 -10.67 -4.11 -12.19
CA LEU A 127 -11.35 -3.07 -12.94
C LEU A 127 -10.86 -2.97 -14.38
N PHE A 128 -9.55 -3.11 -14.66
CA PHE A 128 -9.05 -3.14 -16.03
C PHE A 128 -9.71 -4.24 -16.84
N ALA A 129 -9.81 -5.46 -16.28
CA ALA A 129 -10.51 -6.58 -16.90
C ALA A 129 -12.01 -6.30 -17.06
N GLY A 130 -12.68 -5.77 -16.03
CA GLY A 130 -14.09 -5.42 -16.06
C GLY A 130 -14.43 -4.33 -17.08
N ILE A 131 -13.57 -3.30 -17.21
CA ILE A 131 -13.73 -2.23 -18.22
C ILE A 131 -13.56 -2.81 -19.63
N ALA A 132 -12.54 -3.64 -19.84
CA ALA A 132 -12.26 -4.24 -21.15
C ALA A 132 -13.40 -5.16 -21.63
N THR A 133 -14.08 -5.82 -20.72
CA THR A 133 -15.17 -6.77 -21.01
C THR A 133 -16.57 -6.17 -20.85
N GLY A 134 -16.70 -4.96 -20.28
CA GLY A 134 -17.98 -4.34 -19.98
C GLY A 134 -18.70 -4.94 -18.77
N THR A 135 -17.97 -5.54 -17.84
CA THR A 135 -18.47 -6.27 -16.65
C THR A 135 -17.99 -5.63 -15.34
N VAL A 136 -17.91 -4.30 -15.29
CA VAL A 136 -17.43 -3.56 -14.11
C VAL A 136 -18.20 -3.89 -12.83
N PRO A 137 -19.54 -3.94 -12.81
CA PRO A 137 -20.27 -4.28 -11.59
C PRO A 137 -19.92 -5.66 -11.03
N GLU A 138 -19.78 -6.66 -11.89
CA GLU A 138 -19.40 -8.03 -11.53
C GLU A 138 -17.96 -8.09 -11.01
N ALA A 139 -17.04 -7.34 -11.65
CA ALA A 139 -15.65 -7.24 -11.21
C ALA A 139 -15.55 -6.65 -9.78
N ILE A 140 -16.31 -5.59 -9.49
CA ILE A 140 -16.37 -4.99 -8.15
C ILE A 140 -16.93 -6.00 -7.13
N GLU A 141 -18.03 -6.69 -7.44
CA GLU A 141 -18.63 -7.67 -6.54
C GLU A 141 -17.67 -8.83 -6.22
N MET A 142 -16.99 -9.34 -7.25
CA MET A 142 -16.00 -10.41 -7.10
C MET A 142 -14.80 -9.93 -6.25
N ALA A 143 -14.27 -8.74 -6.52
CA ALA A 143 -13.18 -8.16 -5.76
C ALA A 143 -13.54 -7.96 -4.28
N MET A 144 -14.70 -7.38 -3.98
CA MET A 144 -15.16 -7.18 -2.60
C MET A 144 -15.35 -8.52 -1.86
N THR A 145 -15.88 -9.53 -2.56
CA THR A 145 -16.03 -10.89 -1.99
C THR A 145 -14.68 -11.53 -1.68
N ALA A 146 -13.72 -11.38 -2.58
CA ALA A 146 -12.37 -11.91 -2.41
C ALA A 146 -11.63 -11.20 -1.25
N ILE A 147 -11.70 -9.85 -1.18
CA ILE A 147 -11.11 -9.07 -0.09
C ILE A 147 -11.74 -9.48 1.26
N ALA A 148 -13.08 -9.58 1.34
CA ALA A 148 -13.76 -10.02 2.55
C ALA A 148 -13.31 -11.41 3.00
N SER A 149 -13.17 -12.35 2.04
CA SER A 149 -12.76 -13.73 2.32
C SER A 149 -11.31 -13.81 2.78
N GLY A 150 -10.40 -13.08 2.11
CA GLY A 150 -9.00 -13.03 2.49
C GLY A 150 -8.78 -12.40 3.87
N VAL A 151 -9.45 -11.29 4.17
CA VAL A 151 -9.42 -10.66 5.50
C VAL A 151 -9.94 -11.63 6.57
N ALA A 152 -11.04 -12.35 6.30
CA ALA A 152 -11.56 -13.33 7.25
C ALA A 152 -10.57 -14.48 7.50
N ALA A 153 -9.86 -14.96 6.46
CA ALA A 153 -8.82 -15.96 6.61
C ALA A 153 -7.62 -15.43 7.41
N LEU A 154 -7.20 -14.20 7.18
CA LEU A 154 -6.14 -13.54 7.95
C LEU A 154 -6.54 -13.36 9.43
N GLN A 155 -7.80 -12.98 9.70
CA GLN A 155 -8.32 -12.90 11.08
C GLN A 155 -8.28 -14.25 11.77
N ALA A 156 -8.67 -15.32 11.08
CA ALA A 156 -8.56 -16.68 11.60
C ALA A 156 -7.10 -17.09 11.87
N GLY A 157 -6.15 -16.52 11.12
CA GLY A 157 -4.71 -16.64 11.31
C GLY A 157 -4.11 -15.72 12.38
N GLY A 158 -4.92 -14.89 13.07
CA GLY A 158 -4.47 -14.02 14.16
C GLY A 158 -4.14 -12.57 13.76
N VAL A 159 -4.38 -12.16 12.52
CA VAL A 159 -4.25 -10.77 12.07
C VAL A 159 -5.55 -10.04 12.39
N SER A 160 -5.49 -8.95 13.15
CA SER A 160 -6.68 -8.18 13.53
C SER A 160 -6.70 -6.75 12.98
N ASP A 161 -5.57 -6.27 12.51
CA ASP A 161 -5.36 -4.90 12.10
C ASP A 161 -5.06 -4.84 10.59
N PHE A 162 -5.83 -4.01 9.87
CA PHE A 162 -5.80 -3.95 8.41
C PHE A 162 -5.77 -2.49 7.92
N MET A 163 -4.95 -2.25 6.91
CA MET A 163 -5.01 -1.07 6.07
C MET A 163 -5.58 -1.48 4.71
N LEU A 164 -6.76 -0.99 4.36
CA LEU A 164 -7.35 -1.15 3.03
C LEU A 164 -7.12 0.13 2.23
N PHE A 165 -6.76 0.00 0.98
CA PHE A 165 -6.40 1.14 0.14
C PHE A 165 -7.47 1.41 -0.91
N GLU A 166 -7.92 2.65 -1.00
CA GLU A 166 -8.74 3.11 -2.13
C GLU A 166 -7.96 2.99 -3.45
N LEU A 167 -8.65 2.91 -4.56
CA LEU A 167 -8.01 3.06 -5.87
C LEU A 167 -7.89 4.55 -6.21
N PRO A 168 -6.78 4.99 -6.80
CA PRO A 168 -6.72 6.24 -7.53
C PRO A 168 -7.77 6.26 -8.64
N ASP A 169 -8.09 7.43 -9.18
CA ASP A 169 -8.93 7.51 -10.37
C ASP A 169 -8.20 6.92 -11.59
N LEU A 170 -8.61 5.73 -12.02
CA LEU A 170 -8.01 5.07 -13.16
C LEU A 170 -8.22 5.84 -14.46
N GLY A 171 -9.30 6.62 -14.56
CA GLY A 171 -9.59 7.47 -15.72
C GLY A 171 -8.55 8.57 -15.92
N ASP A 172 -7.84 8.97 -14.87
CA ASP A 172 -6.77 9.97 -14.92
C ASP A 172 -5.40 9.38 -15.30
N THR A 173 -5.30 8.06 -15.38
CA THR A 173 -4.06 7.43 -15.84
C THR A 173 -3.76 7.75 -17.31
N PRO A 174 -2.48 7.80 -17.70
CA PRO A 174 -2.10 7.96 -19.11
C PRO A 174 -2.74 6.93 -20.04
N LEU A 175 -3.02 5.72 -19.53
CA LEU A 175 -3.71 4.69 -20.29
C LEU A 175 -5.06 5.18 -20.82
N TYR A 176 -5.89 5.75 -19.96
CA TYR A 176 -7.21 6.23 -20.36
C TYR A 176 -7.17 7.64 -20.95
N ASN A 177 -6.35 8.53 -20.41
CA ASN A 177 -6.27 9.90 -20.92
C ASN A 177 -5.63 10.02 -22.30
N LEU A 178 -4.63 9.18 -22.61
CA LEU A 178 -3.85 9.30 -23.85
C LEU A 178 -4.14 8.19 -24.87
N ILE A 179 -4.35 6.95 -24.40
CA ILE A 179 -4.52 5.79 -25.28
C ILE A 179 -5.98 5.48 -25.55
N PHE A 180 -6.84 5.53 -24.52
CA PHE A 180 -8.27 5.23 -24.61
C PHE A 180 -9.16 6.36 -24.07
N PRO A 181 -9.03 7.63 -24.56
CA PRO A 181 -9.78 8.77 -24.03
C PRO A 181 -11.29 8.58 -23.93
N PRO A 182 -11.96 7.87 -24.89
CA PRO A 182 -13.41 7.64 -24.79
C PRO A 182 -13.81 6.78 -23.56
N ALA A 183 -12.89 6.01 -22.99
CA ALA A 183 -13.16 5.16 -21.82
C ALA A 183 -12.82 5.85 -20.48
N SER A 184 -12.12 7.01 -20.49
CA SER A 184 -11.65 7.70 -19.28
C SER A 184 -12.77 7.93 -18.27
N SER A 185 -13.89 8.53 -18.66
CA SER A 185 -15.02 8.79 -17.75
C SER A 185 -15.65 7.50 -17.18
N GLY A 186 -15.62 6.41 -17.96
CA GLY A 186 -16.08 5.10 -17.51
C GLY A 186 -15.13 4.50 -16.48
N ALA A 187 -13.81 4.66 -16.66
CA ALA A 187 -12.79 4.22 -15.73
C ALA A 187 -12.86 5.02 -14.43
N SER A 188 -13.06 6.36 -14.49
CA SER A 188 -13.29 7.19 -13.31
C SER A 188 -14.54 6.74 -12.53
N ALA A 189 -15.64 6.47 -13.23
CA ALA A 189 -16.87 5.98 -12.60
C ALA A 189 -16.65 4.59 -11.94
N ALA A 190 -15.85 3.73 -12.56
CA ALA A 190 -15.51 2.41 -12.02
C ALA A 190 -14.68 2.52 -10.73
N SER A 191 -13.65 3.38 -10.71
CA SER A 191 -12.83 3.64 -9.52
C SER A 191 -13.66 4.21 -8.37
N ALA A 192 -14.52 5.19 -8.65
CA ALA A 192 -15.42 5.77 -7.66
C ALA A 192 -16.39 4.72 -7.08
N ALA A 193 -16.97 3.87 -7.94
CA ALA A 193 -17.87 2.80 -7.51
C ALA A 193 -17.14 1.75 -6.65
N PHE A 194 -15.92 1.37 -7.04
CA PHE A 194 -15.07 0.47 -6.26
C PHE A 194 -14.79 1.05 -4.87
N ASN A 195 -14.37 2.31 -4.77
CA ASN A 195 -14.03 2.96 -3.51
C ASN A 195 -15.25 3.09 -2.57
N VAL A 196 -16.44 3.33 -3.12
CA VAL A 196 -17.70 3.28 -2.34
C VAL A 196 -17.96 1.87 -1.80
N ALA A 197 -17.79 0.84 -2.63
CA ALA A 197 -17.96 -0.54 -2.21
C ALA A 197 -16.93 -0.95 -1.15
N LEU A 198 -15.65 -0.54 -1.33
CA LEU A 198 -14.57 -0.80 -0.38
C LEU A 198 -14.82 -0.14 0.97
N SER A 199 -15.32 1.11 0.99
CA SER A 199 -15.71 1.80 2.23
C SER A 199 -16.80 1.03 2.98
N GLY A 200 -17.85 0.59 2.26
CA GLY A 200 -18.90 -0.24 2.87
C GLY A 200 -18.40 -1.59 3.38
N LEU A 201 -17.43 -2.19 2.67
CA LEU A 201 -16.77 -3.41 3.14
C LEU A 201 -15.95 -3.15 4.41
N ALA A 202 -15.18 -2.06 4.47
CA ALA A 202 -14.39 -1.67 5.64
C ALA A 202 -15.27 -1.51 6.88
N ASP A 203 -16.40 -0.81 6.76
CA ASP A 203 -17.40 -0.67 7.83
C ASP A 203 -17.92 -2.05 8.29
N GLY A 204 -18.30 -2.90 7.34
CA GLY A 204 -18.77 -4.24 7.63
C GLY A 204 -17.71 -5.17 8.25
N LEU A 205 -16.43 -4.97 7.98
CA LEU A 205 -15.32 -5.69 8.61
C LEU A 205 -15.11 -5.18 10.05
N ALA A 206 -15.17 -3.87 10.26
CA ALA A 206 -15.08 -3.26 11.59
C ALA A 206 -16.21 -3.73 12.51
N ASP A 207 -17.43 -3.82 12.02
CA ASP A 207 -18.59 -4.36 12.76
C ASP A 207 -18.37 -5.84 13.17
N ARG A 208 -17.55 -6.58 12.46
CA ARG A 208 -17.15 -7.97 12.78
C ARG A 208 -15.87 -8.07 13.61
N GLY A 209 -15.35 -6.93 14.08
CA GLY A 209 -14.24 -6.88 15.02
C GLY A 209 -12.85 -6.80 14.38
N ALA A 210 -12.74 -6.51 13.09
CA ALA A 210 -11.46 -6.11 12.49
C ALA A 210 -11.15 -4.64 12.85
N ASN A 211 -9.90 -4.32 13.11
CA ASN A 211 -9.45 -2.94 13.16
C ASN A 211 -9.05 -2.52 11.74
N VAL A 212 -9.89 -1.75 11.09
CA VAL A 212 -9.68 -1.36 9.68
C VAL A 212 -9.42 0.14 9.60
N SER A 213 -8.32 0.51 8.93
CA SER A 213 -8.09 1.87 8.42
C SER A 213 -8.23 1.87 6.90
N LEU A 214 -8.96 2.85 6.38
CA LEU A 214 -9.11 3.07 4.95
C LEU A 214 -8.13 4.17 4.51
N VAL A 215 -7.08 3.77 3.78
CA VAL A 215 -6.08 4.69 3.24
C VAL A 215 -6.64 5.37 2.01
N ARG A 216 -6.76 6.70 2.05
CA ARG A 216 -7.38 7.51 1.00
C ARG A 216 -6.38 7.87 -0.11
N THR A 217 -5.92 6.85 -0.83
CA THR A 217 -5.01 7.04 -1.96
C THR A 217 -5.64 7.83 -3.10
N SER A 218 -6.96 7.75 -3.27
CA SER A 218 -7.68 8.58 -4.25
C SER A 218 -7.42 10.06 -4.03
N ALA A 219 -7.57 10.56 -2.79
CA ALA A 219 -7.34 11.96 -2.45
C ALA A 219 -5.87 12.38 -2.66
N LEU A 220 -4.92 11.51 -2.30
CA LEU A 220 -3.49 11.78 -2.53
C LEU A 220 -3.17 11.93 -4.01
N PHE A 221 -3.71 11.05 -4.86
CA PHE A 221 -3.48 11.14 -6.30
C PHE A 221 -4.18 12.35 -6.92
N ASP A 222 -5.38 12.72 -6.44
CA ASP A 222 -6.04 13.97 -6.84
C ASP A 222 -5.16 15.19 -6.54
N ASP A 223 -4.56 15.26 -5.35
CA ASP A 223 -3.64 16.34 -4.98
C ASP A 223 -2.37 16.33 -5.84
N LEU A 224 -1.76 15.17 -6.08
CA LEU A 224 -0.58 15.01 -6.93
C LEU A 224 -0.82 15.45 -8.37
N LEU A 225 -1.99 15.16 -8.92
CA LEU A 225 -2.36 15.53 -10.28
C LEU A 225 -2.74 17.01 -10.39
N ASN A 226 -3.35 17.60 -9.36
CA ASN A 226 -3.76 19.00 -9.35
C ASN A 226 -2.61 19.97 -9.03
N ASP A 227 -1.68 19.59 -8.17
CA ASP A 227 -0.50 20.39 -7.82
C ASP A 227 0.77 19.52 -7.74
N PRO A 228 1.25 18.99 -8.86
CA PRO A 228 2.43 18.13 -8.87
C PRO A 228 3.69 18.85 -8.33
N MET A 229 3.76 20.18 -8.47
CA MET A 229 4.90 20.96 -7.99
C MET A 229 5.03 20.94 -6.46
N ALA A 230 3.95 20.80 -5.73
CA ALA A 230 3.98 20.61 -4.28
C ALA A 230 4.74 19.36 -3.85
N TYR A 231 4.83 18.38 -4.73
CA TYR A 231 5.52 17.10 -4.53
C TYR A 231 6.87 17.01 -5.27
N GLY A 232 7.36 18.14 -5.81
CA GLY A 232 8.61 18.18 -6.59
C GLY A 232 8.49 17.58 -7.99
N LEU A 233 7.26 17.42 -8.50
CA LEU A 233 6.96 16.88 -9.82
C LEU A 233 6.61 18.02 -10.79
N SER A 234 6.91 17.86 -12.07
CA SER A 234 6.64 18.89 -13.08
C SER A 234 5.70 18.43 -14.20
N GLU A 235 5.39 17.13 -14.28
CA GLU A 235 4.59 16.53 -15.34
C GLU A 235 3.63 15.48 -14.78
N ALA A 236 2.33 15.74 -14.88
CA ALA A 236 1.28 14.89 -14.33
C ALA A 236 0.56 14.02 -15.37
N THR A 237 0.74 14.30 -16.66
CA THR A 237 -0.07 13.70 -17.73
C THR A 237 0.72 12.69 -18.56
N LEU A 238 1.97 13.04 -18.91
CA LEU A 238 2.79 12.23 -19.81
C LEU A 238 3.64 11.25 -19.00
N PRO A 239 3.57 9.93 -19.30
CA PRO A 239 4.42 8.95 -18.65
C PRO A 239 5.84 8.96 -19.23
N CYS A 240 6.79 8.36 -18.53
CA CYS A 240 8.13 8.10 -19.03
C CYS A 240 8.18 7.02 -20.11
N LEU A 241 7.46 5.93 -19.87
CA LEU A 241 7.36 4.81 -20.79
C LEU A 241 6.05 4.88 -21.54
N PHE A 242 6.13 5.02 -22.87
CA PHE A 242 4.98 4.77 -23.74
C PHE A 242 5.04 3.31 -24.20
N LEU A 243 4.03 2.55 -23.81
CA LEU A 243 3.85 1.21 -24.34
C LEU A 243 3.38 1.25 -25.78
N ASN A 244 3.66 0.19 -26.53
CA ASN A 244 3.24 0.06 -27.91
C ASN A 244 1.72 0.24 -28.02
N ARG A 245 1.24 1.13 -28.90
CA ARG A 245 -0.20 1.39 -29.13
C ARG A 245 -1.01 0.17 -29.55
N ASN A 246 -0.35 -0.94 -29.89
CA ASN A 246 -0.99 -2.21 -30.25
C ASN A 246 -1.10 -3.17 -29.04
N ALA A 247 -0.55 -2.82 -27.88
CA ALA A 247 -0.79 -3.56 -26.64
C ALA A 247 -2.23 -3.32 -26.21
N ASP A 248 -2.92 -4.38 -25.84
CA ASP A 248 -4.24 -4.24 -25.22
C ASP A 248 -4.12 -3.74 -23.76
N VAL A 249 -5.24 -3.37 -23.17
CA VAL A 249 -5.29 -2.83 -21.80
C VAL A 249 -4.68 -3.80 -20.80
N GLN A 250 -4.89 -5.11 -21.00
CA GLN A 250 -4.36 -6.15 -20.12
C GLN A 250 -2.84 -6.27 -20.24
N ALA A 251 -2.29 -6.23 -21.46
CA ALA A 251 -0.85 -6.25 -21.68
C ALA A 251 -0.16 -5.00 -21.11
N ALA A 252 -0.83 -3.84 -21.17
CA ALA A 252 -0.34 -2.61 -20.55
C ALA A 252 -0.33 -2.71 -19.02
N ALA A 253 -1.37 -3.26 -18.43
CA ALA A 253 -1.50 -3.44 -16.98
C ALA A 253 -0.51 -4.47 -16.42
N THR A 254 -0.20 -5.53 -17.20
CA THR A 254 0.73 -6.60 -16.78
C THR A 254 2.18 -6.37 -17.20
N ALA A 255 2.48 -5.21 -17.83
CA ALA A 255 3.82 -4.82 -18.27
C ALA A 255 4.59 -5.94 -19.01
N THR A 256 3.91 -6.64 -19.95
CA THR A 256 4.55 -7.74 -20.70
C THR A 256 5.72 -7.27 -21.54
N ALA A 257 6.71 -8.12 -21.76
CA ALA A 257 7.92 -7.80 -22.53
C ALA A 257 7.63 -7.26 -23.94
N GLU A 258 6.51 -7.64 -24.54
CA GLU A 258 6.07 -7.19 -25.86
C GLU A 258 5.51 -5.75 -25.82
N ALA A 259 4.89 -5.36 -24.69
CA ALA A 259 4.45 -4.00 -24.43
C ALA A 259 5.62 -3.05 -24.11
N LEU A 260 6.72 -3.56 -23.55
CA LEU A 260 7.87 -2.80 -23.07
C LEU A 260 8.91 -2.48 -24.15
N SER A 261 8.70 -2.83 -25.42
CA SER A 261 9.69 -2.67 -26.50
C SER A 261 9.89 -1.24 -27.00
N GLN A 262 9.34 -0.23 -26.33
CA GLN A 262 9.48 1.17 -26.73
C GLN A 262 10.58 1.89 -25.91
N PRO A 263 11.34 2.80 -26.55
CA PRO A 263 12.35 3.57 -25.84
C PRO A 263 11.73 4.44 -24.76
N LEU A 264 12.48 4.67 -23.68
CA LEU A 264 12.17 5.69 -22.69
C LEU A 264 11.96 7.05 -23.37
N VAL A 265 10.86 7.71 -23.05
CA VAL A 265 10.58 9.07 -23.55
C VAL A 265 11.32 10.10 -22.67
N CYS A 266 11.71 9.72 -21.45
CA CYS A 266 12.48 10.55 -20.53
C CYS A 266 13.81 9.90 -20.15
N ASP A 267 14.80 10.73 -19.83
CA ASP A 267 16.03 10.31 -19.19
C ASP A 267 15.84 10.08 -17.67
N ALA A 268 16.89 9.65 -16.99
CA ALA A 268 16.82 9.33 -15.56
C ALA A 268 16.44 10.54 -14.69
N ASP A 269 16.83 11.75 -15.09
CA ASP A 269 16.53 12.97 -14.34
C ASP A 269 15.07 13.39 -14.52
N THR A 270 14.59 13.43 -15.77
CA THR A 270 13.19 13.77 -16.08
C THR A 270 12.20 12.69 -15.69
N ALA A 271 12.65 11.44 -15.50
CA ALA A 271 11.81 10.37 -14.96
C ALA A 271 11.36 10.63 -13.53
N GLN A 272 12.19 11.28 -12.73
CA GLN A 272 11.87 11.61 -11.33
C GLN A 272 10.84 12.74 -11.20
N GLU A 273 10.65 13.53 -12.26
CA GLU A 273 9.75 14.68 -12.24
C GLU A 273 8.33 14.38 -12.71
N ARG A 274 8.03 13.15 -13.10
CA ARG A 274 6.73 12.74 -13.64
C ARG A 274 5.91 12.01 -12.59
N VAL A 275 4.59 12.20 -12.60
CA VAL A 275 3.69 11.41 -11.76
C VAL A 275 3.69 9.95 -12.18
N PHE A 276 3.64 9.67 -13.48
CA PHE A 276 3.57 8.31 -14.01
C PHE A 276 4.89 7.88 -14.64
N PHE A 277 5.35 6.69 -14.26
CA PHE A 277 6.49 6.04 -14.90
C PHE A 277 6.09 5.39 -16.23
N ASP A 278 4.96 4.68 -16.25
CA ASP A 278 4.36 4.13 -17.46
C ASP A 278 2.89 4.55 -17.60
N LEU A 279 2.10 3.81 -18.38
CA LEU A 279 0.70 4.18 -18.64
C LEU A 279 -0.22 4.08 -17.42
N VAL A 280 0.16 3.35 -16.38
CA VAL A 280 -0.69 3.10 -15.20
C VAL A 280 0.07 3.18 -13.87
N HIS A 281 1.40 2.99 -13.90
CA HIS A 281 2.19 2.92 -12.68
C HIS A 281 2.86 4.25 -12.35
N PRO A 282 2.84 4.66 -11.08
CA PRO A 282 3.50 5.88 -10.62
C PRO A 282 5.03 5.73 -10.58
N ASN A 283 5.72 6.86 -10.55
CA ASN A 283 7.16 6.90 -10.36
C ASN A 283 7.55 6.74 -8.87
N ALA A 284 8.86 6.61 -8.60
CA ALA A 284 9.40 6.45 -7.26
C ALA A 284 9.10 7.64 -6.33
N ALA A 285 9.03 8.87 -6.85
CA ALA A 285 8.70 10.04 -6.02
C ALA A 285 7.25 10.00 -5.53
N VAL A 286 6.32 9.52 -6.36
CA VAL A 286 4.93 9.27 -5.95
C VAL A 286 4.85 8.13 -4.93
N HIS A 287 5.63 7.06 -5.10
CA HIS A 287 5.72 6.01 -4.10
C HIS A 287 6.27 6.52 -2.76
N ALA A 288 7.22 7.45 -2.77
CA ALA A 288 7.72 8.09 -1.56
C ALA A 288 6.63 8.93 -0.87
N ALA A 289 5.88 9.74 -1.62
CA ALA A 289 4.75 10.51 -1.08
C ALA A 289 3.65 9.59 -0.50
N LEU A 290 3.38 8.48 -1.17
CA LEU A 290 2.44 7.47 -0.68
C LEU A 290 2.93 6.82 0.62
N ALA A 291 4.23 6.51 0.72
CA ALA A 291 4.81 5.99 1.96
C ALA A 291 4.67 6.97 3.13
N GLU A 292 4.89 8.26 2.90
CA GLU A 292 4.69 9.31 3.91
C GLU A 292 3.22 9.41 4.34
N ASN A 293 2.29 9.31 3.38
CA ASN A 293 0.85 9.29 3.67
C ASN A 293 0.48 8.09 4.55
N VAL A 294 0.96 6.89 4.22
CA VAL A 294 0.74 5.67 5.01
C VAL A 294 1.36 5.78 6.40
N LEU A 295 2.57 6.31 6.53
CA LEU A 295 3.22 6.51 7.82
C LEU A 295 2.45 7.51 8.70
N THR A 296 1.91 8.57 8.12
CA THR A 296 1.04 9.53 8.82
C THR A 296 -0.24 8.85 9.31
N GLU A 297 -0.84 8.00 8.48
CA GLU A 297 -2.03 7.22 8.88
C GLU A 297 -1.70 6.28 10.05
N LEU A 298 -0.56 5.58 10.01
CA LEU A 298 -0.10 4.73 11.10
C LEU A 298 0.09 5.50 12.42
N GLU A 299 0.59 6.72 12.37
CA GLU A 299 0.71 7.57 13.56
C GLU A 299 -0.67 7.92 14.14
N THR A 300 -1.67 8.21 13.29
CA THR A 300 -3.04 8.51 13.74
C THR A 300 -3.72 7.29 14.34
N MET A 301 -3.53 6.10 13.76
CA MET A 301 -4.00 4.84 14.33
C MET A 301 -3.38 4.56 15.70
N SER A 302 -2.11 4.94 15.90
CA SER A 302 -1.37 4.74 17.16
C SER A 302 -1.93 5.54 18.33
N VAL A 303 -2.47 6.73 18.08
CA VAL A 303 -2.99 7.62 19.13
C VAL A 303 -4.48 7.40 19.42
N SER A 304 -5.17 6.61 18.60
CA SER A 304 -6.57 6.27 18.85
C SER A 304 -6.66 5.35 20.07
N PRO A 305 -7.37 5.75 21.14
CA PRO A 305 -7.49 4.89 22.33
C PRO A 305 -8.20 3.59 21.94
N VAL A 306 -7.50 2.46 22.13
CA VAL A 306 -8.14 1.13 22.01
C VAL A 306 -9.36 1.12 22.92
N PRO A 307 -10.58 0.83 22.44
CA PRO A 307 -11.76 0.72 23.28
C PRO A 307 -11.49 -0.33 24.35
N VAL A 308 -11.29 0.12 25.58
CA VAL A 308 -11.09 -0.80 26.72
C VAL A 308 -12.42 -1.55 26.90
N PRO A 309 -12.43 -2.90 26.86
CA PRO A 309 -13.66 -3.65 27.04
C PRO A 309 -14.39 -3.15 28.27
N ALA A 310 -15.69 -2.89 28.15
CA ALA A 310 -16.51 -2.36 29.25
C ALA A 310 -16.48 -3.24 30.54
N SER A 311 -15.99 -4.48 30.41
CA SER A 311 -15.72 -5.40 31.52
C SER A 311 -14.52 -4.99 32.40
N LEU A 312 -13.57 -4.21 31.91
CA LEU A 312 -12.39 -3.81 32.70
C LEU A 312 -12.73 -2.85 33.85
N PRO A 313 -13.54 -1.79 33.65
CA PRO A 313 -14.02 -0.93 34.74
C PRO A 313 -14.89 -1.70 35.74
N LEU A 314 -15.70 -2.66 35.26
CA LEU A 314 -16.51 -3.52 36.11
C LEU A 314 -15.67 -4.46 36.98
N ALA A 315 -14.61 -5.04 36.41
CA ALA A 315 -13.68 -5.90 37.17
C ALA A 315 -12.90 -5.10 38.21
N LEU A 316 -12.45 -3.89 37.89
CA LEU A 316 -11.77 -3.00 38.86
C LEU A 316 -12.72 -2.52 39.95
N ALA A 317 -13.99 -2.22 39.65
CA ALA A 317 -14.99 -1.86 40.62
C ALA A 317 -15.34 -3.05 41.55
N ALA A 318 -15.43 -4.26 41.02
CA ALA A 318 -15.62 -5.47 41.81
C ALA A 318 -14.44 -5.76 42.77
N LEU A 319 -13.19 -5.58 42.31
CA LEU A 319 -12.02 -5.72 43.16
C LEU A 319 -11.96 -4.66 44.27
N ALA A 320 -12.32 -3.41 43.97
CA ALA A 320 -12.39 -2.33 44.96
C ALA A 320 -13.46 -2.59 46.02
N THR A 321 -14.65 -3.11 45.67
CA THR A 321 -15.70 -3.49 46.60
C THR A 321 -15.30 -4.69 47.46
N PHE A 322 -14.61 -5.69 46.89
CA PHE A 322 -14.08 -6.82 47.68
C PHE A 322 -13.04 -6.37 48.73
N GLY A 323 -12.18 -5.42 48.36
CA GLY A 323 -11.19 -4.83 49.28
C GLY A 323 -11.83 -4.08 50.45
N LEU A 324 -12.94 -3.36 50.21
CA LEU A 324 -13.69 -2.63 51.26
C LEU A 324 -14.45 -3.55 52.18
N VAL A 325 -15.06 -4.62 51.69
CA VAL A 325 -15.78 -5.61 52.51
C VAL A 325 -14.80 -6.35 53.44
N ARG A 326 -13.60 -6.73 52.91
CA ARG A 326 -12.57 -7.40 53.72
C ARG A 326 -12.04 -6.55 54.87
N ARG A 327 -11.98 -5.22 54.73
CA ARG A 327 -11.60 -4.27 55.79
C ARG A 327 -12.64 -4.07 56.86
N ARG A 328 -13.94 -4.33 56.56
CA ARG A 328 -15.05 -4.24 57.55
C ARG A 328 -15.21 -5.49 58.38
N VAL A 329 -14.77 -6.64 57.90
CA VAL A 329 -14.84 -7.93 58.62
C VAL A 329 -13.64 -8.14 59.53
N ALA A 330 -12.56 -7.38 59.35
CA ALA A 330 -11.31 -7.46 60.15
C ALA A 330 -11.26 -6.40 61.31
N ARG A 331 -12.37 -5.70 61.56
CA ARG A 331 -12.59 -4.85 62.74
C ARG A 331 -13.76 -5.42 63.56
#